data_b89ca98e9925049e0f0de44fde3e22c5
#
_entry.id   b89ca98e9925049e0f0de44fde3e22c5
#
_cell.length_a   1.000
_cell.length_b   1.000
_cell.length_c   1.000
_cell.angle_alpha   90.00
_cell.angle_beta   90.00
_cell.angle_gamma   90.00
#
_symmetry.space_group_name_H-M   'P 1'
#
loop_
_entity.id
_entity.type
_entity.pdbx_description
1 polymer ?
#
loop_
_entity_poly.entity_id
_entity_poly.type
_entity_poly.pdbx_seq_one_letter_code
_entity_poly.pdbx_strand_id
1 'polypeptide(L)'
;AIVYEELGRSLVPSPHLASSVVAGGVLATAGSDAQQANWLPAMAAGEAVLSVAWLEPDNSPGPSGVQMAAVPDGDGFVLSGPKRHVPYASSADRLVVLARTGAADGGAEAIDLFLVDPAGEGVTLTLQPTVAGDTQCRVDFDGVRVEATDRIGGAGTGWDTWSTVMADAIVLVAAQAVGAAEATHALTTQYAKERHQFDKPIGSFQSISHYLADGITAIDGA
;
A
#
# COMPACT_ATOMS: atom_id res chain seq x y z
N ALA A 1 4.79 -3.74 14.88
CA ALA A 1 5.38 -2.39 15.05
C ALA A 1 6.90 -2.45 14.91
N ILE A 2 7.66 -3.12 15.78
CA ILE A 2 9.14 -3.09 15.84
C ILE A 2 9.84 -3.27 14.49
N VAL A 3 9.43 -4.25 13.67
CA VAL A 3 10.02 -4.44 12.34
C VAL A 3 9.80 -3.22 11.44
N TYR A 4 8.62 -2.59 11.52
CA TYR A 4 8.31 -1.41 10.72
C TYR A 4 9.05 -0.16 11.19
N GLU A 5 9.29 -0.01 12.49
CA GLU A 5 10.16 1.05 13.02
C GLU A 5 11.57 0.92 12.44
N GLU A 6 12.13 -0.30 12.38
CA GLU A 6 13.45 -0.54 11.79
C GLU A 6 13.48 -0.33 10.25
N LEU A 7 12.40 -0.71 9.55
CA LEU A 7 12.26 -0.40 8.13
C LEU A 7 12.21 1.11 7.88
N GLY A 8 11.52 1.84 8.75
CA GLY A 8 11.46 3.31 8.72
C GLY A 8 12.81 3.94 9.06
N ARG A 9 13.47 3.49 10.10
CA ARG A 9 14.81 3.96 10.51
C ARG A 9 15.83 3.86 9.39
N SER A 10 15.76 2.80 8.60
CA SER A 10 16.71 2.49 7.52
C SER A 10 16.21 2.88 6.13
N LEU A 11 15.00 3.43 5.99
CA LEU A 11 14.33 3.76 4.72
C LEU A 11 14.39 2.62 3.71
N VAL A 12 14.11 1.39 4.14
CA VAL A 12 14.22 0.20 3.29
C VAL A 12 13.08 0.17 2.26
N PRO A 13 13.37 0.21 0.95
CA PRO A 13 12.37 -0.03 -0.07
C PRO A 13 12.00 -1.52 -0.06
N SER A 14 10.72 -1.82 0.19
CA SER A 14 10.25 -3.20 0.32
C SER A 14 8.79 -3.33 -0.10
N PRO A 15 8.41 -4.40 -0.84
CA PRO A 15 7.02 -4.69 -1.16
C PRO A 15 6.23 -5.23 0.05
N HIS A 16 6.86 -5.43 1.21
CA HIS A 16 6.28 -6.13 2.35
C HIS A 16 4.92 -5.56 2.79
N LEU A 17 4.77 -4.22 2.84
CA LEU A 17 3.50 -3.60 3.21
C LEU A 17 2.39 -3.97 2.21
N ALA A 18 2.65 -3.75 0.92
CA ALA A 18 1.66 -4.00 -0.13
C ALA A 18 1.36 -5.49 -0.29
N SER A 19 2.40 -6.33 -0.24
CA SER A 19 2.31 -7.77 -0.41
C SER A 19 1.83 -8.47 0.87
N SER A 20 2.72 -8.66 1.83
CA SER A 20 2.45 -9.52 2.98
C SER A 20 1.35 -8.95 3.89
N VAL A 21 1.33 -7.63 4.11
CA VAL A 21 0.35 -7.04 5.03
C VAL A 21 -0.99 -6.83 4.34
N VAL A 22 -1.03 -6.07 3.23
CA VAL A 22 -2.32 -5.69 2.64
C VAL A 22 -2.87 -6.82 1.77
N ALA A 23 -2.17 -7.26 0.72
CA ALA A 23 -2.67 -8.33 -0.16
C ALA A 23 -2.82 -9.65 0.60
N GLY A 24 -1.84 -10.02 1.42
CA GLY A 24 -1.90 -11.21 2.29
C GLY A 24 -3.02 -11.12 3.32
N GLY A 25 -3.21 -9.95 3.94
CA GLY A 25 -4.32 -9.69 4.86
C GLY A 25 -5.69 -9.84 4.20
N VAL A 26 -5.86 -9.31 2.98
CA VAL A 26 -7.10 -9.49 2.19
C VAL A 26 -7.37 -10.96 1.91
N LEU A 27 -6.36 -11.71 1.47
CA LEU A 27 -6.51 -13.15 1.21
C LEU A 27 -6.79 -13.94 2.49
N ALA A 28 -6.11 -13.64 3.58
CA ALA A 28 -6.33 -14.31 4.86
C ALA A 28 -7.72 -14.03 5.43
N THR A 29 -8.27 -12.85 5.18
CA THR A 29 -9.59 -12.43 5.70
C THR A 29 -10.74 -12.96 4.85
N ALA A 30 -10.61 -12.91 3.52
CA ALA A 30 -11.73 -13.15 2.62
C ALA A 30 -11.42 -14.10 1.44
N GLY A 31 -10.17 -14.52 1.27
CA GLY A 31 -9.80 -15.46 0.22
C GLY A 31 -10.50 -16.83 0.40
N SER A 32 -10.88 -17.46 -0.70
CA SER A 32 -11.32 -18.87 -0.68
C SER A 32 -10.20 -19.78 -0.20
N ASP A 33 -10.55 -20.99 0.27
CA ASP A 33 -9.56 -22.00 0.70
C ASP A 33 -8.50 -22.26 -0.39
N ALA A 34 -8.91 -22.27 -1.66
CA ALA A 34 -8.00 -22.45 -2.80
C ALA A 34 -7.06 -21.25 -2.98
N GLN A 35 -7.57 -20.03 -2.88
CA GLN A 35 -6.76 -18.81 -2.97
C GLN A 35 -5.76 -18.75 -1.81
N GLN A 36 -6.20 -19.01 -0.59
CA GLN A 36 -5.32 -19.04 0.59
C GLN A 36 -4.26 -20.12 0.48
N ALA A 37 -4.62 -21.34 0.12
CA ALA A 37 -3.67 -22.45 -0.01
C ALA A 37 -2.63 -22.22 -1.11
N ASN A 38 -3.00 -21.51 -2.18
CA ASN A 38 -2.10 -21.23 -3.29
C ASN A 38 -1.13 -20.06 -2.98
N TRP A 39 -1.64 -18.98 -2.38
CA TRP A 39 -0.87 -17.75 -2.27
C TRP A 39 -0.18 -17.53 -0.93
N LEU A 40 -0.83 -17.82 0.20
CA LEU A 40 -0.27 -17.49 1.51
C LEU A 40 1.04 -18.23 1.82
N PRO A 41 1.19 -19.54 1.54
CA PRO A 41 2.47 -20.22 1.75
C PRO A 41 3.59 -19.69 0.85
N ALA A 42 3.30 -19.44 -0.43
CA ALA A 42 4.28 -18.92 -1.38
C ALA A 42 4.76 -17.49 -0.98
N MET A 43 3.84 -16.64 -0.52
CA MET A 43 4.18 -15.32 0.01
C MET A 43 5.03 -15.42 1.27
N ALA A 44 4.69 -16.34 2.19
CA ALA A 44 5.46 -16.54 3.42
C ALA A 44 6.87 -17.07 3.15
N ALA A 45 7.04 -17.87 2.09
CA ALA A 45 8.35 -18.37 1.64
C ALA A 45 9.15 -17.33 0.85
N GLY A 46 8.55 -16.19 0.47
CA GLY A 46 9.17 -15.20 -0.41
C GLY A 46 9.21 -15.62 -1.88
N GLU A 47 8.42 -16.61 -2.26
CA GLU A 47 8.32 -17.16 -3.63
C GLU A 47 7.27 -16.42 -4.48
N ALA A 48 6.36 -15.67 -3.84
CA ALA A 48 5.37 -14.85 -4.51
C ALA A 48 5.27 -13.46 -3.89
N VAL A 49 5.14 -12.46 -4.76
CA VAL A 49 4.87 -11.06 -4.39
C VAL A 49 3.51 -10.66 -4.95
N LEU A 50 2.60 -10.25 -4.09
CA LEU A 50 1.35 -9.66 -4.52
C LEU A 50 1.38 -8.15 -4.32
N SER A 51 0.57 -7.42 -5.08
CA SER A 51 0.40 -5.99 -4.88
C SER A 51 -1.07 -5.60 -4.90
N VAL A 52 -1.35 -4.33 -4.62
CA VAL A 52 -2.71 -3.81 -4.45
C VAL A 52 -2.97 -2.63 -5.38
N ALA A 53 -4.05 -2.72 -6.15
CA ALA A 53 -4.46 -1.72 -7.12
C ALA A 53 -5.84 -1.15 -6.72
N TRP A 54 -5.83 -0.10 -5.89
CA TRP A 54 -7.04 0.47 -5.32
C TRP A 54 -7.28 1.93 -5.74
N LEU A 55 -6.23 2.74 -5.79
CA LEU A 55 -6.32 4.17 -6.03
C LEU A 55 -6.53 4.49 -7.52
N GLU A 56 -7.40 5.44 -7.79
CA GLU A 56 -7.74 5.91 -9.15
C GLU A 56 -7.28 7.36 -9.40
N PRO A 57 -7.39 7.86 -10.64
CA PRO A 57 -6.81 9.16 -11.00
C PRO A 57 -7.23 10.38 -10.18
N ASP A 58 -8.42 10.40 -9.60
CA ASP A 58 -8.92 11.47 -8.75
C ASP A 58 -8.41 11.44 -7.30
N ASN A 59 -7.69 10.35 -6.94
CA ASN A 59 -7.09 10.13 -5.62
C ASN A 59 -8.09 10.15 -4.45
N SER A 60 -9.36 9.87 -4.67
CA SER A 60 -10.33 9.77 -3.58
C SER A 60 -10.10 8.49 -2.75
N PRO A 61 -9.88 8.59 -1.42
CA PRO A 61 -9.54 7.43 -0.59
C PRO A 61 -10.76 6.61 -0.13
N GLY A 62 -11.99 7.11 -0.36
CA GLY A 62 -13.23 6.46 0.05
C GLY A 62 -13.80 5.51 -1.00
N PRO A 63 -14.93 4.82 -0.69
CA PRO A 63 -15.59 3.92 -1.63
C PRO A 63 -16.05 4.63 -2.91
N SER A 64 -16.36 5.92 -2.84
CA SER A 64 -16.68 6.74 -4.02
C SER A 64 -15.50 6.94 -4.98
N GLY A 65 -14.27 6.73 -4.53
CA GLY A 65 -13.06 6.79 -5.37
C GLY A 65 -12.85 5.55 -6.22
N VAL A 66 -13.57 4.45 -5.95
CA VAL A 66 -13.53 3.24 -6.78
C VAL A 66 -14.60 3.34 -7.85
N GLN A 67 -14.21 3.78 -9.04
CA GLN A 67 -15.09 3.95 -10.21
C GLN A 67 -14.80 2.93 -11.32
N MET A 68 -13.64 2.28 -11.32
CA MET A 68 -13.28 1.23 -12.26
C MET A 68 -14.34 0.13 -12.24
N ALA A 69 -14.95 -0.13 -13.41
CA ALA A 69 -16.02 -1.10 -13.52
C ALA A 69 -15.49 -2.54 -13.62
N ALA A 70 -16.21 -3.47 -12.98
CA ALA A 70 -16.15 -4.90 -13.22
C ALA A 70 -17.52 -5.35 -13.75
N VAL A 71 -17.64 -5.44 -15.07
CA VAL A 71 -18.90 -5.76 -15.76
C VAL A 71 -19.04 -7.28 -15.84
N PRO A 72 -20.17 -7.88 -15.40
CA PRO A 72 -20.41 -9.31 -15.54
C PRO A 72 -20.33 -9.75 -17.01
N ASP A 73 -19.63 -10.87 -17.26
CA ASP A 73 -19.49 -11.49 -18.57
C ASP A 73 -19.46 -13.02 -18.44
N GLY A 74 -20.57 -13.66 -18.76
CA GLY A 74 -20.77 -15.10 -18.52
C GLY A 74 -20.72 -15.43 -17.04
N ASP A 75 -19.77 -16.26 -16.66
CA ASP A 75 -19.48 -16.68 -15.27
C ASP A 75 -18.41 -15.81 -14.60
N GLY A 76 -17.83 -14.85 -15.30
CA GLY A 76 -16.75 -13.97 -14.81
C GLY A 76 -17.11 -12.49 -14.93
N PHE A 77 -16.06 -11.67 -15.02
CA PHE A 77 -16.16 -10.22 -15.12
C PHE A 77 -15.14 -9.68 -16.11
N VAL A 78 -15.44 -8.53 -16.69
CA VAL A 78 -14.52 -7.73 -17.49
C VAL A 78 -14.18 -6.46 -16.75
N LEU A 79 -12.89 -6.24 -16.51
CA LEU A 79 -12.36 -5.08 -15.82
C LEU A 79 -11.89 -4.04 -16.82
N SER A 80 -12.30 -2.77 -16.64
CA SER A 80 -11.84 -1.67 -17.50
C SER A 80 -11.69 -0.39 -16.69
N GLY A 81 -10.53 0.24 -16.80
CA GLY A 81 -10.20 1.50 -16.13
C GLY A 81 -8.76 1.56 -15.64
N PRO A 82 -8.29 2.73 -15.19
CA PRO A 82 -6.94 2.93 -14.70
C PRO A 82 -6.86 2.82 -13.17
N LYS A 83 -5.76 2.27 -12.68
CA LYS A 83 -5.30 2.39 -11.29
C LYS A 83 -3.97 3.15 -11.23
N ARG A 84 -3.73 3.88 -10.16
CA ARG A 84 -2.52 4.69 -9.97
C ARG A 84 -1.78 4.31 -8.70
N HIS A 85 -0.50 4.63 -8.70
CA HIS A 85 0.38 4.43 -7.54
C HIS A 85 0.32 2.99 -7.02
N VAL A 86 0.24 2.01 -7.95
CA VAL A 86 0.25 0.59 -7.61
C VAL A 86 1.67 0.20 -7.26
N PRO A 87 1.96 -0.07 -5.96
CA PRO A 87 3.33 -0.31 -5.52
C PRO A 87 3.82 -1.65 -6.05
N TYR A 88 5.05 -1.68 -6.55
CA TYR A 88 5.72 -2.90 -7.02
C TYR A 88 4.94 -3.74 -8.05
N ALA A 89 4.03 -3.13 -8.81
CA ALA A 89 3.20 -3.85 -9.79
C ALA A 89 4.03 -4.59 -10.85
N SER A 90 5.18 -4.02 -11.24
CA SER A 90 6.08 -4.64 -12.23
C SER A 90 6.83 -5.87 -11.71
N SER A 91 6.77 -6.13 -10.41
CA SER A 91 7.41 -7.29 -9.76
C SER A 91 6.38 -8.20 -9.08
N ALA A 92 5.09 -7.91 -9.26
CA ALA A 92 4.03 -8.67 -8.64
C ALA A 92 3.60 -9.85 -9.50
N ASP A 93 3.36 -11.00 -8.86
CA ASP A 93 2.77 -12.19 -9.50
C ASP A 93 1.26 -12.07 -9.65
N ARG A 94 0.61 -11.29 -8.76
CA ARG A 94 -0.82 -10.97 -8.83
C ARG A 94 -1.09 -9.59 -8.24
N LEU A 95 -2.14 -8.94 -8.77
CA LEU A 95 -2.70 -7.71 -8.23
C LEU A 95 -4.03 -8.00 -7.54
N VAL A 96 -4.19 -7.53 -6.31
CA VAL A 96 -5.49 -7.42 -5.65
C VAL A 96 -6.11 -6.11 -6.11
N VAL A 97 -7.17 -6.18 -6.89
CA VAL A 97 -7.78 -5.03 -7.58
C VAL A 97 -9.15 -4.75 -7.00
N LEU A 98 -9.40 -3.52 -6.57
CA LEU A 98 -10.74 -3.06 -6.22
C LEU A 98 -11.46 -2.61 -7.48
N ALA A 99 -12.66 -3.12 -7.70
CA ALA A 99 -13.50 -2.70 -8.82
C ALA A 99 -14.98 -2.72 -8.43
N ARG A 100 -15.76 -1.93 -9.15
CA ARG A 100 -17.20 -1.75 -8.91
C ARG A 100 -17.99 -2.74 -9.75
N THR A 101 -18.72 -3.63 -9.09
CA THR A 101 -19.62 -4.61 -9.70
C THR A 101 -21.08 -4.15 -9.70
N GLY A 102 -21.41 -3.14 -8.90
CA GLY A 102 -22.74 -2.53 -8.81
C GLY A 102 -22.84 -1.21 -9.58
N ALA A 103 -23.93 -0.49 -9.34
CA ALA A 103 -24.16 0.82 -9.98
C ALA A 103 -23.04 1.83 -9.64
N ALA A 104 -22.77 2.75 -10.55
CA ALA A 104 -21.70 3.74 -10.38
C ALA A 104 -21.93 4.69 -9.17
N ASP A 105 -23.17 4.92 -8.80
CA ASP A 105 -23.60 5.68 -7.62
C ASP A 105 -23.84 4.80 -6.38
N GLY A 106 -23.58 3.49 -6.48
CA GLY A 106 -23.68 2.55 -5.36
C GLY A 106 -22.65 2.85 -4.26
N GLY A 107 -22.96 2.42 -3.05
CA GLY A 107 -22.11 2.55 -1.87
C GLY A 107 -20.93 1.56 -1.86
N ALA A 108 -20.47 1.28 -0.67
CA ALA A 108 -19.38 0.34 -0.41
C ALA A 108 -19.72 -1.09 -0.88
N GLU A 109 -21.01 -1.46 -0.77
CA GLU A 109 -21.55 -2.77 -1.17
C GLU A 109 -21.52 -3.03 -2.68
N ALA A 110 -21.18 -2.03 -3.47
CA ALA A 110 -21.01 -2.16 -4.92
C ALA A 110 -19.56 -2.45 -5.32
N ILE A 111 -18.66 -2.70 -4.37
CA ILE A 111 -17.22 -2.88 -4.61
C ILE A 111 -16.82 -4.30 -4.24
N ASP A 112 -16.12 -4.95 -5.16
CA ASP A 112 -15.53 -6.27 -4.98
C ASP A 112 -14.00 -6.22 -5.18
N LEU A 113 -13.33 -7.29 -4.75
CA LEU A 113 -11.90 -7.51 -4.86
C LEU A 113 -11.63 -8.64 -5.84
N PHE A 114 -10.63 -8.47 -6.70
CA PHE A 114 -10.26 -9.45 -7.71
C PHE A 114 -8.75 -9.71 -7.71
N LEU A 115 -8.36 -10.97 -7.93
CA LEU A 115 -6.98 -11.34 -8.25
C LEU A 115 -6.77 -11.22 -9.77
N VAL A 116 -5.80 -10.40 -10.19
CA VAL A 116 -5.52 -10.16 -11.60
C VAL A 116 -4.06 -10.45 -11.90
N ASP A 117 -3.79 -11.09 -13.04
CA ASP A 117 -2.43 -11.27 -13.54
C ASP A 117 -1.92 -9.95 -14.14
N PRO A 118 -0.83 -9.35 -13.62
CA PRO A 118 -0.29 -8.12 -14.18
C PRO A 118 0.33 -8.30 -15.58
N ALA A 119 0.62 -9.53 -15.99
CA ALA A 119 1.11 -9.87 -17.32
C ALA A 119 0.00 -10.34 -18.26
N GLY A 120 -1.26 -10.33 -17.79
CA GLY A 120 -2.43 -10.77 -18.56
C GLY A 120 -2.74 -9.86 -19.74
N GLU A 121 -3.49 -10.40 -20.70
CA GLU A 121 -3.97 -9.64 -21.85
C GLU A 121 -4.85 -8.45 -21.38
N GLY A 122 -4.64 -7.28 -21.97
CA GLY A 122 -5.35 -6.05 -21.62
C GLY A 122 -4.78 -5.30 -20.41
N VAL A 123 -3.75 -5.81 -19.72
CA VAL A 123 -3.08 -5.10 -18.63
C VAL A 123 -1.86 -4.36 -19.16
N THR A 124 -1.79 -3.06 -18.89
CA THR A 124 -0.61 -2.24 -19.24
C THR A 124 -0.03 -1.58 -18.00
N LEU A 125 1.26 -1.82 -17.75
CA LEU A 125 2.00 -1.22 -16.66
C LEU A 125 2.85 -0.04 -17.17
N THR A 126 2.68 1.13 -16.55
CA THR A 126 3.52 2.31 -16.82
C THR A 126 4.18 2.78 -15.54
N LEU A 127 5.51 2.78 -15.50
CA LEU A 127 6.27 3.22 -14.34
C LEU A 127 5.96 4.69 -14.01
N GLN A 128 5.70 4.96 -12.74
CA GLN A 128 5.50 6.29 -12.20
C GLN A 128 6.70 6.64 -11.29
N PRO A 129 7.60 7.53 -11.71
CA PRO A 129 8.69 8.00 -10.85
C PRO A 129 8.12 8.73 -9.63
N THR A 130 8.64 8.40 -8.44
CA THR A 130 8.26 9.03 -7.17
C THR A 130 9.45 9.68 -6.49
N VAL A 131 9.19 10.67 -5.64
CA VAL A 131 10.24 11.31 -4.81
C VAL A 131 10.79 10.32 -3.78
N ALA A 132 9.97 9.37 -3.33
CA ALA A 132 10.38 8.34 -2.36
C ALA A 132 11.34 7.31 -2.95
N GLY A 133 11.45 7.21 -4.28
CA GLY A 133 12.33 6.26 -4.96
C GLY A 133 11.82 4.80 -4.92
N ASP A 134 10.62 4.58 -4.40
CA ASP A 134 9.94 3.29 -4.47
C ASP A 134 9.38 3.03 -5.88
N THR A 135 9.20 1.75 -6.21
CA THR A 135 8.64 1.36 -7.51
C THR A 135 7.13 1.46 -7.47
N GLN A 136 6.56 2.35 -8.27
CA GLN A 136 5.12 2.48 -8.45
C GLN A 136 4.76 2.47 -9.92
N CYS A 137 3.60 1.94 -10.25
CA CYS A 137 3.07 1.92 -11.61
C CYS A 137 1.66 2.52 -11.68
N ARG A 138 1.37 3.15 -12.81
CA ARG A 138 0.01 3.22 -13.31
C ARG A 138 -0.29 1.87 -13.97
N VAL A 139 -1.47 1.34 -13.71
CA VAL A 139 -1.96 0.10 -14.31
C VAL A 139 -3.26 0.41 -15.04
N ASP A 140 -3.25 0.24 -16.34
CA ASP A 140 -4.43 0.38 -17.18
C ASP A 140 -4.99 -1.01 -17.51
N PHE A 141 -6.29 -1.20 -17.28
CA PHE A 141 -7.04 -2.40 -17.59
C PHE A 141 -7.94 -2.09 -18.78
N ASP A 142 -7.76 -2.79 -19.89
CA ASP A 142 -8.54 -2.65 -21.13
C ASP A 142 -9.22 -3.97 -21.48
N GLY A 143 -10.45 -4.14 -20.98
CA GLY A 143 -11.22 -5.34 -21.23
C GLY A 143 -10.63 -6.61 -20.59
N VAL A 144 -9.99 -6.50 -19.44
CA VAL A 144 -9.33 -7.63 -18.76
C VAL A 144 -10.37 -8.58 -18.20
N ARG A 145 -10.42 -9.80 -18.75
CA ARG A 145 -11.31 -10.85 -18.25
C ARG A 145 -10.74 -11.51 -17.00
N VAL A 146 -11.57 -11.67 -15.98
CA VAL A 146 -11.30 -12.44 -14.77
C VAL A 146 -12.43 -13.46 -14.55
N GLU A 147 -12.08 -14.62 -14.03
CA GLU A 147 -13.06 -15.66 -13.72
C GLU A 147 -13.79 -15.37 -12.39
N ALA A 148 -14.94 -16.01 -12.18
CA ALA A 148 -15.67 -15.88 -10.91
C ALA A 148 -14.82 -16.32 -9.71
N THR A 149 -13.90 -17.26 -9.92
CA THR A 149 -12.97 -17.77 -8.91
C THR A 149 -11.84 -16.79 -8.56
N ASP A 150 -11.62 -15.75 -9.38
CA ASP A 150 -10.64 -14.70 -9.10
C ASP A 150 -11.20 -13.64 -8.15
N ARG A 151 -12.53 -13.60 -7.94
CA ARG A 151 -13.12 -12.73 -6.92
C ARG A 151 -12.73 -13.21 -5.53
N ILE A 152 -12.29 -12.27 -4.70
CA ILE A 152 -11.94 -12.51 -3.31
C ILE A 152 -13.15 -12.17 -2.44
N GLY A 153 -13.62 -13.13 -1.67
CA GLY A 153 -14.78 -12.97 -0.81
C GLY A 153 -16.12 -13.04 -1.52
N GLY A 154 -17.17 -12.68 -0.79
CA GLY A 154 -18.54 -12.63 -1.29
C GLY A 154 -18.83 -11.38 -2.13
N ALA A 155 -19.91 -11.41 -2.89
CA ALA A 155 -20.38 -10.24 -3.63
C ALA A 155 -20.66 -9.06 -2.70
N GLY A 156 -20.15 -7.88 -3.03
CA GLY A 156 -20.35 -6.65 -2.27
C GLY A 156 -19.59 -6.54 -0.95
N THR A 157 -18.67 -7.46 -0.66
CA THR A 157 -17.90 -7.44 0.60
C THR A 157 -16.49 -6.85 0.45
N GLY A 158 -16.11 -6.46 -0.77
CA GLY A 158 -14.75 -6.05 -1.08
C GLY A 158 -14.28 -4.82 -0.32
N TRP A 159 -15.14 -3.81 -0.19
CA TRP A 159 -14.77 -2.59 0.54
C TRP A 159 -14.61 -2.83 2.05
N ASP A 160 -15.48 -3.62 2.66
CA ASP A 160 -15.41 -3.91 4.09
C ASP A 160 -14.14 -4.71 4.42
N THR A 161 -13.82 -5.71 3.59
CA THR A 161 -12.56 -6.47 3.70
C THR A 161 -11.35 -5.54 3.55
N TRP A 162 -11.34 -4.69 2.52
CA TRP A 162 -10.29 -3.70 2.28
C TRP A 162 -10.10 -2.77 3.47
N SER A 163 -11.19 -2.17 3.96
CA SER A 163 -11.17 -1.21 5.06
C SER A 163 -10.63 -1.80 6.35
N THR A 164 -11.02 -3.06 6.65
CA THR A 164 -10.55 -3.78 7.83
C THR A 164 -9.03 -4.00 7.75
N VAL A 165 -8.53 -4.49 6.63
CA VAL A 165 -7.09 -4.74 6.42
C VAL A 165 -6.29 -3.43 6.43
N MET A 166 -6.83 -2.37 5.83
CA MET A 166 -6.17 -1.06 5.83
C MET A 166 -6.10 -0.43 7.21
N ALA A 167 -7.08 -0.66 8.08
CA ALA A 167 -7.01 -0.19 9.47
C ALA A 167 -5.82 -0.80 10.22
N ASP A 168 -5.55 -2.09 10.01
CA ASP A 168 -4.37 -2.75 10.59
C ASP A 168 -3.06 -2.26 9.93
N ALA A 169 -3.06 -2.09 8.61
CA ALA A 169 -1.89 -1.62 7.86
C ALA A 169 -1.46 -0.20 8.26
N ILE A 170 -2.39 0.70 8.55
CA ILE A 170 -2.11 2.07 8.98
C ILE A 170 -1.27 2.10 10.27
N VAL A 171 -1.50 1.17 11.20
CA VAL A 171 -0.69 1.08 12.43
C VAL A 171 0.77 0.78 12.12
N LEU A 172 1.03 -0.07 11.12
CA LEU A 172 2.39 -0.39 10.69
C LEU A 172 3.05 0.78 9.95
N VAL A 173 2.29 1.53 9.14
CA VAL A 173 2.79 2.76 8.49
C VAL A 173 3.12 3.83 9.52
N ALA A 174 2.31 3.96 10.58
CA ALA A 174 2.60 4.87 11.70
C ALA A 174 3.91 4.47 12.41
N ALA A 175 4.10 3.18 12.71
CA ALA A 175 5.35 2.68 13.30
C ALA A 175 6.57 2.96 12.39
N GLN A 176 6.42 2.78 11.06
CA GLN A 176 7.46 3.13 10.10
C GLN A 176 7.80 4.62 10.14
N ALA A 177 6.81 5.48 10.25
CA ALA A 177 7.02 6.93 10.34
C ALA A 177 7.76 7.32 11.63
N VAL A 178 7.45 6.68 12.76
CA VAL A 178 8.16 6.89 14.04
C VAL A 178 9.64 6.51 13.89
N GLY A 179 9.95 5.34 13.34
CA GLY A 179 11.34 4.92 13.11
C GLY A 179 12.14 5.88 12.22
N ALA A 180 11.50 6.40 11.14
CA ALA A 180 12.11 7.41 10.27
C ALA A 180 12.32 8.75 10.99
N ALA A 181 11.38 9.16 11.83
CA ALA A 181 11.49 10.37 12.63
C ALA A 181 12.63 10.27 13.66
N GLU A 182 12.78 9.15 14.36
CA GLU A 182 13.88 8.89 15.28
C GLU A 182 15.26 8.98 14.59
N ALA A 183 15.41 8.32 13.43
CA ALA A 183 16.65 8.38 12.65
C ALA A 183 16.99 9.81 12.21
N THR A 184 15.98 10.54 11.72
CA THR A 184 16.13 11.93 11.30
C THR A 184 16.52 12.82 12.47
N HIS A 185 15.90 12.63 13.64
CA HIS A 185 16.20 13.38 14.86
C HIS A 185 17.63 13.09 15.35
N ALA A 186 18.04 11.81 15.37
CA ALA A 186 19.39 11.43 15.75
C ALA A 186 20.46 12.06 14.84
N LEU A 187 20.25 12.00 13.52
CA LEU A 187 21.12 12.63 12.52
C LEU A 187 21.20 14.14 12.73
N THR A 188 20.06 14.81 12.93
CA THR A 188 19.97 16.25 13.14
C THR A 188 20.68 16.66 14.45
N THR A 189 20.50 15.89 15.51
CA THR A 189 21.15 16.11 16.79
C THR A 189 22.68 15.97 16.68
N GLN A 190 23.14 14.96 15.95
CA GLN A 190 24.57 14.76 15.71
C GLN A 190 25.16 15.92 14.90
N TYR A 191 24.48 16.33 13.82
CA TYR A 191 24.88 17.49 13.04
C TYR A 191 24.96 18.77 13.89
N ALA A 192 24.00 19.00 14.79
CA ALA A 192 23.99 20.16 15.68
C ALA A 192 25.17 20.18 16.68
N LYS A 193 25.72 19.01 17.05
CA LYS A 193 26.92 18.87 17.87
C LYS A 193 28.20 19.12 17.08
N GLU A 194 28.24 18.75 15.81
CA GLU A 194 29.45 18.80 14.97
C GLU A 194 29.59 20.14 14.21
N ARG A 195 28.47 20.72 13.78
CA ARG A 195 28.50 21.97 13.02
C ARG A 195 28.79 23.18 13.91
N HIS A 196 29.86 23.89 13.62
CA HIS A 196 30.24 25.12 14.32
C HIS A 196 29.85 26.36 13.55
N GLN A 197 29.29 27.34 14.25
CA GLN A 197 29.11 28.71 13.83
C GLN A 197 29.30 29.63 15.04
N PHE A 198 29.86 30.82 14.84
CA PHE A 198 30.21 31.76 15.92
C PHE A 198 31.07 31.09 17.03
N ASP A 199 32.09 30.34 16.60
CA ASP A 199 33.13 29.66 17.43
C ASP A 199 32.59 28.57 18.37
N LYS A 200 31.38 28.09 18.17
CA LYS A 200 30.78 27.01 18.97
C LYS A 200 29.83 26.13 18.19
N PRO A 201 29.52 24.89 18.65
CA PRO A 201 28.52 24.04 18.06
C PRO A 201 27.16 24.73 17.97
N ILE A 202 26.44 24.56 16.84
CA ILE A 202 25.12 25.20 16.68
C ILE A 202 24.08 24.68 17.69
N GLY A 203 24.23 23.47 18.19
CA GLY A 203 23.37 22.90 19.25
C GLY A 203 23.50 23.62 20.60
N SER A 204 24.52 24.46 20.79
CA SER A 204 24.65 25.30 22.02
C SER A 204 23.73 26.52 22.01
N PHE A 205 23.11 26.85 20.87
CA PHE A 205 22.13 27.93 20.78
C PHE A 205 20.74 27.40 21.17
N GLN A 206 20.08 28.13 22.09
CA GLN A 206 18.74 27.72 22.59
C GLN A 206 17.72 27.55 21.48
N SER A 207 17.78 28.38 20.42
CA SER A 207 16.89 28.26 19.25
C SER A 207 17.02 26.91 18.52
N ILE A 208 18.15 26.23 18.62
CA ILE A 208 18.38 24.90 18.03
C ILE A 208 18.08 23.80 19.06
N SER A 209 18.60 23.92 20.28
CA SER A 209 18.44 22.89 21.32
C SER A 209 17.00 22.70 21.74
N HIS A 210 16.18 23.77 21.78
CA HIS A 210 14.76 23.66 22.11
C HIS A 210 13.99 22.88 21.01
N TYR A 211 14.21 23.17 19.71
CA TYR A 211 13.59 22.39 18.63
C TYR A 211 13.95 20.90 18.69
N LEU A 212 15.19 20.58 19.08
CA LEU A 212 15.60 19.17 19.24
C LEU A 212 14.92 18.53 20.46
N ALA A 213 14.79 19.26 21.56
CA ALA A 213 14.08 18.77 22.74
C ALA A 213 12.59 18.56 22.49
N ASP A 214 11.95 19.50 21.79
CA ASP A 214 10.53 19.37 21.41
C ASP A 214 10.33 18.20 20.44
N GLY A 215 11.26 18.03 19.48
CA GLY A 215 11.24 16.94 18.51
C GLY A 215 11.29 15.57 19.16
N ILE A 216 12.21 15.31 20.07
CA ILE A 216 12.30 14.01 20.75
C ILE A 216 11.07 13.75 21.63
N THR A 217 10.54 14.79 22.28
CA THR A 217 9.32 14.66 23.11
C THR A 217 8.11 14.28 22.26
N ALA A 218 7.99 14.83 21.04
CA ALA A 218 6.91 14.47 20.12
C ALA A 218 7.06 13.04 19.59
N ILE A 219 8.29 12.58 19.30
CA ILE A 219 8.58 11.22 18.84
C ILE A 219 8.28 10.20 19.93
N ASP A 220 8.70 10.47 21.18
CA ASP A 220 8.47 9.59 22.33
C ASP A 220 6.96 9.47 22.67
N GLY A 221 6.15 10.43 22.26
CA GLY A 221 4.69 10.45 22.46
C GLY A 221 3.88 9.83 21.33
N ALA A 222 4.53 9.43 20.22
CA ALA A 222 3.85 8.92 19.03
C ALA A 222 3.83 7.38 18.99
#